data_b21d1272bbdf4c45fd2351ed3ade88a7
#
_entry.id   b21d1272bbdf4c45fd2351ed3ade88a7
#
_cell.length_a   1.000
_cell.length_b   1.000
_cell.length_c   1.000
_cell.angle_alpha   90.00
_cell.angle_beta   90.00
_cell.angle_gamma   90.00
#
_symmetry.space_group_name_H-M   'P 1'
#
loop_
_entity.id
_entity.type
_entity.pdbx_description
1 polymer ?
#
loop_
_entity_poly.entity_id
_entity_poly.type
_entity_poly.pdbx_seq_one_letter_code
_entity_poly.pdbx_strand_id
1 'polypeptide(L)'
;EDYFGFEGCDEMEMAIRFLVGLSPAMLQRGYVADMSRVNLAERRGPSNIAACQLCAGVAAVETLKLLLDRGGVRLAPWGSQFDAYRMRYSRTWRPGGYKNPLQRLMSSLVRRQLAVATKG
;
A
#
# COMPACT_ATOMS: atom_id res chain seq x y z
N GLU A 1 0.78 -0.21 -18.03
CA GLU A 1 1.69 -1.17 -17.38
C GLU A 1 1.04 -1.67 -16.08
N ASP A 2 0.95 -2.97 -15.92
CA ASP A 2 0.32 -3.59 -14.75
C ASP A 2 1.27 -3.53 -13.54
N TYR A 3 1.12 -2.50 -12.73
CA TYR A 3 1.93 -2.27 -11.53
C TYR A 3 1.77 -3.37 -10.49
N PHE A 4 0.57 -3.89 -10.30
CA PHE A 4 0.26 -4.89 -9.29
C PHE A 4 0.42 -6.34 -9.78
N GLY A 5 0.24 -6.60 -11.08
CA GLY A 5 0.37 -7.92 -11.70
C GLY A 5 -0.64 -8.93 -11.18
N PHE A 6 -1.91 -8.58 -11.17
CA PHE A 6 -2.97 -9.43 -10.62
C PHE A 6 -3.34 -10.62 -11.48
N GLU A 7 -2.93 -10.64 -12.74
CA GLU A 7 -3.24 -11.72 -13.67
C GLU A 7 -2.70 -13.07 -13.16
N GLY A 8 -3.55 -14.07 -13.11
CA GLY A 8 -3.22 -15.41 -12.65
C GLY A 8 -2.95 -15.57 -11.15
N CYS A 9 -3.26 -14.55 -10.34
CA CYS A 9 -3.11 -14.60 -8.89
C CYS A 9 -4.39 -15.09 -8.20
N ASP A 10 -4.22 -15.82 -7.09
CA ASP A 10 -5.31 -16.06 -6.15
C ASP A 10 -5.65 -14.80 -5.33
N GLU A 11 -6.78 -14.82 -4.60
CA GLU A 11 -7.25 -13.67 -3.82
C GLU A 11 -6.24 -13.23 -2.74
N MET A 12 -5.55 -14.18 -2.11
CA MET A 12 -4.55 -13.88 -1.08
C MET A 12 -3.33 -13.18 -1.68
N GLU A 13 -2.84 -13.68 -2.80
CA GLU A 13 -1.71 -13.06 -3.50
C GLU A 13 -2.07 -11.67 -4.04
N MET A 14 -3.28 -11.50 -4.57
CA MET A 14 -3.78 -10.17 -4.98
C MET A 14 -3.79 -9.19 -3.79
N ALA A 15 -4.30 -9.62 -2.64
CA ALA A 15 -4.34 -8.79 -1.43
C ALA A 15 -2.93 -8.40 -0.96
N ILE A 16 -1.98 -9.35 -0.97
CA ILE A 16 -0.59 -9.08 -0.58
C ILE A 16 0.06 -8.09 -1.54
N ARG A 17 -0.06 -8.28 -2.85
CA ARG A 17 0.50 -7.36 -3.85
C ARG A 17 -0.11 -5.98 -3.77
N PHE A 18 -1.41 -5.90 -3.52
CA PHE A 18 -2.12 -4.64 -3.33
C PHE A 18 -1.58 -3.89 -2.09
N LEU A 19 -1.51 -4.55 -0.93
CA LEU A 19 -0.99 -3.95 0.31
C LEU A 19 0.45 -3.46 0.16
N VAL A 20 1.32 -4.28 -0.41
CA VAL A 20 2.73 -3.91 -0.61
C VAL A 20 2.87 -2.81 -1.66
N GLY A 21 2.07 -2.84 -2.72
CA GLY A 21 2.10 -1.83 -3.77
C GLY A 21 1.59 -0.46 -3.31
N LEU A 22 0.57 -0.42 -2.45
CA LEU A 22 0.06 0.83 -1.88
C LEU A 22 0.94 1.40 -0.77
N SER A 23 1.66 0.54 -0.05
CA SER A 23 2.48 0.97 1.10
C SER A 23 3.95 0.54 0.96
N PRO A 24 4.64 0.91 -0.12
CA PRO A 24 5.97 0.40 -0.41
C PRO A 24 7.04 0.85 0.60
N ALA A 25 6.79 1.89 1.39
CA ALA A 25 7.67 2.34 2.48
C ALA A 25 7.33 1.69 3.82
N MET A 26 6.16 1.07 3.96
CA MET A 26 5.67 0.41 5.18
C MET A 26 5.88 1.23 6.46
N LEU A 27 5.60 2.54 6.43
CA LEU A 27 5.85 3.45 7.55
C LEU A 27 5.11 3.04 8.81
N GLN A 28 3.90 2.47 8.67
CA GLN A 28 3.03 2.04 9.77
C GLN A 28 3.50 0.77 10.48
N ARG A 29 4.42 -0.02 9.90
CA ARG A 29 4.81 -1.35 10.39
C ARG A 29 5.25 -1.38 11.86
N GLY A 30 5.86 -0.30 12.34
CA GLY A 30 6.43 -0.26 13.69
C GLY A 30 5.44 0.05 14.82
N TYR A 31 4.18 0.41 14.50
CA TYR A 31 3.18 0.77 15.51
C TYR A 31 1.79 0.16 15.28
N VAL A 32 1.60 -0.58 14.21
CA VAL A 32 0.39 -1.41 14.07
C VAL A 32 0.48 -2.53 15.09
N ALA A 33 -0.18 -2.30 16.22
CA ALA A 33 -0.01 -3.11 17.43
C ALA A 33 -0.74 -4.45 17.34
N ASP A 34 -1.80 -4.55 16.55
CA ASP A 34 -2.66 -5.74 16.54
C ASP A 34 -2.91 -6.22 15.10
N MET A 35 -2.08 -7.15 14.68
CA MET A 35 -2.23 -7.83 13.38
C MET A 35 -3.36 -8.85 13.38
N SER A 36 -3.89 -9.26 14.56
CA SER A 36 -4.98 -10.24 14.66
C SER A 36 -6.29 -9.70 14.10
N ARG A 37 -6.43 -8.38 14.01
CA ARG A 37 -7.59 -7.70 13.41
C ARG A 37 -7.53 -7.54 11.89
N VAL A 38 -6.42 -7.93 11.28
CA VAL A 38 -6.28 -7.99 9.83
C VAL A 38 -6.88 -9.30 9.34
N ASN A 39 -8.07 -9.24 8.79
CA ASN A 39 -8.71 -10.41 8.18
C ASN A 39 -8.82 -10.20 6.67
N LEU A 40 -7.87 -10.76 5.93
CA LEU A 40 -7.84 -10.62 4.47
C LEU A 40 -8.99 -11.37 3.79
N ALA A 41 -9.48 -12.46 4.38
CA ALA A 41 -10.63 -13.19 3.85
C ALA A 41 -11.91 -12.34 3.89
N GLU A 42 -12.08 -11.53 4.93
CA GLU A 42 -13.17 -10.57 5.05
C GLU A 42 -12.84 -9.20 4.42
N ARG A 43 -11.66 -9.06 3.79
CA ARG A 43 -11.15 -7.78 3.25
C ARG A 43 -11.10 -6.68 4.31
N ARG A 44 -10.88 -7.05 5.57
CA ARG A 44 -10.73 -6.14 6.70
C ARG A 44 -9.27 -5.83 6.96
N GLY A 45 -8.96 -4.54 6.90
CA GLY A 45 -7.70 -3.99 7.37
C GLY A 45 -7.93 -2.97 8.49
N PRO A 46 -6.91 -2.68 9.30
CA PRO A 46 -7.00 -1.59 10.25
C PRO A 46 -7.21 -0.29 9.47
N SER A 47 -8.30 0.40 9.77
CA SER A 47 -8.59 1.70 9.17
C SER A 47 -8.74 2.75 10.27
N ASN A 48 -8.29 3.96 9.95
CA ASN A 48 -8.40 5.11 10.81
C ASN A 48 -9.04 6.25 10.01
N ILE A 49 -10.04 6.90 10.58
CA ILE A 49 -10.76 7.98 9.91
C ILE A 49 -9.81 9.11 9.49
N ALA A 50 -8.81 9.45 10.30
CA ALA A 50 -7.83 10.46 9.94
C ALA A 50 -7.02 10.07 8.69
N ALA A 51 -6.61 8.81 8.57
CA ALA A 51 -5.91 8.30 7.39
C ALA A 51 -6.80 8.34 6.14
N CYS A 52 -8.08 7.98 6.28
CA CYS A 52 -9.05 8.05 5.19
C CYS A 52 -9.26 9.48 4.71
N GLN A 53 -9.40 10.44 5.63
CA GLN A 53 -9.55 11.86 5.32
C GLN A 53 -8.33 12.44 4.61
N LEU A 54 -7.13 12.13 5.10
CA LEU A 54 -5.88 12.55 4.46
C LEU A 54 -5.74 11.97 3.05
N CYS A 55 -6.05 10.69 2.88
CA CYS A 55 -6.03 10.05 1.57
C CYS A 55 -7.02 10.69 0.61
N ALA A 56 -8.26 10.94 1.07
CA ALA A 56 -9.28 11.59 0.26
C ALA A 56 -8.88 13.01 -0.15
N GLY A 57 -8.27 13.78 0.77
CA GLY A 57 -7.77 15.13 0.48
C GLY A 57 -6.67 15.12 -0.59
N VAL A 58 -5.70 14.23 -0.47
CA VAL A 58 -4.64 14.09 -1.49
C VAL A 58 -5.23 13.65 -2.83
N ALA A 59 -6.12 12.65 -2.83
CA ALA A 59 -6.77 12.17 -4.06
C ALA A 59 -7.56 13.29 -4.76
N ALA A 60 -8.28 14.11 -4.02
CA ALA A 60 -9.02 15.26 -4.56
C ALA A 60 -8.07 16.28 -5.23
N VAL A 61 -6.94 16.61 -4.60
CA VAL A 61 -5.96 17.53 -5.17
C VAL A 61 -5.32 16.95 -6.44
N GLU A 62 -4.94 15.67 -6.43
CA GLU A 62 -4.36 15.03 -7.62
C GLU A 62 -5.40 14.96 -8.77
N THR A 63 -6.66 14.71 -8.45
CA THR A 63 -7.76 14.74 -9.44
C THR A 63 -7.94 16.13 -10.04
N LEU A 64 -7.92 17.18 -9.22
CA LEU A 64 -8.01 18.56 -9.70
C LEU A 64 -6.84 18.94 -10.62
N LYS A 65 -5.63 18.49 -10.30
CA LYS A 65 -4.46 18.70 -11.18
C LYS A 65 -4.67 18.07 -12.56
N LEU A 66 -5.21 16.85 -12.61
CA LEU A 66 -5.51 16.17 -13.87
C LEU A 66 -6.61 16.88 -14.66
N LEU A 67 -7.70 17.25 -14.00
CA LEU A 67 -8.85 17.89 -14.66
C LEU A 67 -8.53 19.29 -15.18
N LEU A 68 -7.68 20.03 -14.47
CA LEU A 68 -7.32 21.40 -14.82
C LEU A 68 -6.02 21.50 -15.64
N ASP A 69 -5.40 20.36 -15.93
CA ASP A 69 -4.07 20.30 -16.57
C ASP A 69 -3.05 21.24 -15.90
N ARG A 70 -3.04 21.24 -14.55
CA ARG A 70 -2.21 22.13 -13.74
C ARG A 70 -1.38 21.37 -12.72
N GLY A 71 -0.08 21.60 -12.75
CA GLY A 71 0.87 20.93 -11.86
C GLY A 71 1.24 19.53 -12.30
N GLY A 72 2.33 19.00 -11.73
CA GLY A 72 2.78 17.64 -12.04
C GLY A 72 2.04 16.60 -11.24
N VAL A 73 1.54 15.56 -11.90
CA VAL A 73 1.01 14.36 -11.27
C VAL A 73 2.06 13.24 -11.36
N ARG A 74 2.31 12.56 -10.25
CA ARG A 74 3.26 11.45 -10.22
C ARG A 74 2.50 10.14 -10.27
N LEU A 75 2.56 9.50 -11.42
CA LEU A 75 1.96 8.19 -11.64
C LEU A 75 2.89 7.06 -11.19
N ALA A 76 2.36 5.83 -11.09
CA ALA A 76 3.20 4.64 -10.93
C ALA A 76 4.37 4.66 -11.94
N PRO A 77 5.55 4.24 -11.57
CA PRO A 77 5.93 3.47 -10.38
C PRO A 77 6.32 4.31 -9.14
N TRP A 78 5.96 5.57 -9.09
CA TRP A 78 6.12 6.40 -7.91
C TRP A 78 5.03 6.13 -6.89
N GLY A 79 5.41 5.97 -5.63
CA GLY A 79 4.51 5.89 -4.49
C GLY A 79 4.79 7.02 -3.50
N SER A 80 3.74 7.56 -2.92
CA SER A 80 3.82 8.57 -1.86
C SER A 80 3.09 8.03 -0.64
N GLN A 81 3.71 8.10 0.52
CA GLN A 81 3.12 7.67 1.77
C GLN A 81 3.35 8.71 2.85
N PHE A 82 2.29 9.11 3.52
CA PHE A 82 2.34 10.02 4.65
C PHE A 82 1.82 9.31 5.90
N ASP A 83 2.62 9.34 6.96
CA ASP A 83 2.29 8.81 8.27
C ASP A 83 2.04 9.98 9.22
N ALA A 84 0.77 10.25 9.49
CA ALA A 84 0.36 11.36 10.36
C ALA A 84 0.77 11.12 11.82
N TYR A 85 0.81 9.87 12.28
CA TYR A 85 1.21 9.55 13.66
C TYR A 85 2.67 9.90 13.94
N ARG A 86 3.55 9.63 12.94
CA ARG A 86 4.99 9.94 13.03
C ARG A 86 5.38 11.25 12.36
N MET A 87 4.41 11.97 11.75
CA MET A 87 4.66 13.15 10.93
C MET A 87 5.76 12.90 9.88
N ARG A 88 5.69 11.74 9.23
CA ARG A 88 6.71 11.30 8.29
C ARG A 88 6.13 11.14 6.90
N TYR A 89 6.81 11.73 5.92
CA TYR A 89 6.52 11.56 4.51
C TYR A 89 7.62 10.74 3.84
N SER A 90 7.23 9.78 3.01
CA SER A 90 8.15 9.00 2.20
C SER A 90 7.69 8.94 0.76
N ARG A 91 8.64 9.06 -0.14
CA ARG A 91 8.45 8.79 -1.56
C ARG A 91 9.30 7.61 -1.96
N THR A 92 8.72 6.72 -2.74
CA THR A 92 9.38 5.51 -3.23
C THR A 92 9.26 5.44 -4.74
N TRP A 93 10.28 4.88 -5.36
CA TRP A 93 10.30 4.57 -6.77
C TRP A 93 10.48 3.07 -6.94
N ARG A 94 9.52 2.41 -7.59
CA ARG A 94 9.48 0.95 -7.74
C ARG A 94 9.25 0.56 -9.20
N PRO A 95 10.25 0.77 -10.08
CA PRO A 95 10.12 0.41 -11.49
C PRO A 95 9.83 -1.10 -11.62
N GLY A 96 8.94 -1.45 -12.55
CA GLY A 96 8.47 -2.81 -12.71
C GLY A 96 7.42 -3.27 -11.71
N GLY A 97 7.00 -2.41 -10.74
CA GLY A 97 5.94 -2.72 -9.79
C GLY A 97 6.19 -4.04 -9.04
N TYR A 98 5.27 -5.00 -9.15
CA TYR A 98 5.36 -6.31 -8.49
C TYR A 98 6.60 -7.14 -8.87
N LYS A 99 7.22 -6.88 -10.04
CA LYS A 99 8.47 -7.53 -10.49
C LYS A 99 9.71 -6.95 -9.81
N ASN A 100 9.60 -5.78 -9.18
CA ASN A 100 10.72 -5.15 -8.49
C ASN A 100 11.25 -6.03 -7.35
N PRO A 101 12.57 -6.28 -7.23
CA PRO A 101 13.15 -7.16 -6.22
C PRO A 101 12.77 -6.78 -4.79
N LEU A 102 12.75 -5.48 -4.46
CA LEU A 102 12.33 -5.00 -3.13
C LEU A 102 10.85 -5.28 -2.88
N GLN A 103 10.00 -5.09 -3.88
CA GLN A 103 8.57 -5.36 -3.77
C GLN A 103 8.31 -6.87 -3.56
N ARG A 104 9.04 -7.72 -4.26
CA ARG A 104 9.00 -9.19 -4.08
C ARG A 104 9.47 -9.60 -2.68
N LEU A 105 10.54 -9.01 -2.19
CA LEU A 105 11.03 -9.25 -0.82
C LEU A 105 9.97 -8.86 0.21
N MET A 106 9.38 -7.68 0.09
CA MET A 106 8.33 -7.20 1.00
C MET A 106 7.09 -8.09 0.96
N SER A 107 6.66 -8.52 -0.22
CA SER A 107 5.55 -9.48 -0.37
C SER A 107 5.85 -10.81 0.31
N SER A 108 7.08 -11.31 0.20
CA SER A 108 7.52 -12.53 0.89
C SER A 108 7.49 -12.39 2.42
N LEU A 109 7.90 -11.23 2.95
CA LEU A 109 7.84 -10.96 4.39
C LEU A 109 6.40 -10.88 4.89
N VAL A 110 5.53 -10.18 4.18
CA VAL A 110 4.09 -10.11 4.53
C VAL A 110 3.46 -11.49 4.49
N ARG A 111 3.74 -12.29 3.48
CA ARG A 111 3.25 -13.68 3.36
C ARG A 111 3.66 -14.54 4.55
N ARG A 112 4.92 -14.44 4.98
CA ARG A 112 5.41 -15.16 6.18
C ARG A 112 4.70 -14.72 7.45
N GLN A 113 4.49 -13.41 7.64
CA GLN A 113 3.78 -12.88 8.81
C GLN A 113 2.32 -13.37 8.86
N LEU A 114 1.62 -13.36 7.74
CA LEU A 114 0.25 -13.87 7.64
C LEU A 114 0.17 -15.37 7.92
N ALA A 115 1.11 -16.16 7.40
CA ALA A 115 1.17 -17.61 7.65
C ALA A 115 1.39 -17.95 9.13
N VAL A 116 2.12 -17.12 9.87
CA VAL A 116 2.30 -17.27 11.31
C VAL A 116 1.03 -16.89 12.07
N ALA A 117 0.36 -15.80 11.68
CA ALA A 117 -0.88 -15.34 12.32
C ALA A 117 -2.06 -16.31 12.11
N THR A 118 -2.07 -17.09 11.04
CA THR A 118 -3.14 -18.07 10.75
C THR A 118 -2.94 -19.40 11.52
N LYS A 119 -1.76 -19.64 12.09
CA LYS A 119 -1.44 -20.87 12.84
C LYS A 119 -1.58 -20.74 14.35
N GLY A 120 -1.89 -19.59 14.87
CA GLY A 120 -2.17 -19.30 16.27
C GLY A 120 -3.64 -19.01 16.50
#